data_62e8228adcd1fc88cbd54987ca2c3e33
#
_entry.id   62e8228adcd1fc88cbd54987ca2c3e33
#
_cell.length_a   1.000
_cell.length_b   1.000
_cell.length_c   1.000
_cell.angle_alpha   90.00
_cell.angle_beta   90.00
_cell.angle_gamma   90.00
#
_symmetry.space_group_name_H-M   'P 1'
#
loop_
_entity.id
_entity.type
_entity.pdbx_description
1 polymer ?
#
loop_
_entity_poly.entity_id
_entity_poly.type
_entity_poly.pdbx_seq_one_letter_code
_entity_poly.pdbx_strand_id
1 'polypeptide(L)'
;MVKSASKFRMLLFPLVASLAGCGGDGDSFAGLKQSPSGTWTPGVYQPASGFKNRCANPRAGRSDRRGTVIDENNWLRSWTNETYLWFNEVVDRDPGAYSNPLDYFATLKTSATTASGQAKDKFHFTYDTDAWEALSEGGISSGYGASFEILSPTPPRRIVVGFVELNEPAFGQLQRGDEILEVDDVDAVNGNTNAAVDVLNAGLFPADVGETHTFRVRATDGQERTVTLTSEEVFNYPVPVV
;
A
#
# COMPACT_ATOMS: atom_id res chain seq x y z
N MET A 1 7.83 14.99 -1.28
CA MET A 1 6.63 14.46 -0.62
C MET A 1 6.92 13.01 -0.30
N VAL A 2 7.30 12.71 0.92
CA VAL A 2 7.38 11.33 1.37
C VAL A 2 5.99 10.77 1.18
N LYS A 3 5.79 9.80 0.27
CA LYS A 3 4.59 8.98 0.29
C LYS A 3 4.64 8.29 1.65
N SER A 4 3.82 8.77 2.58
CA SER A 4 3.64 8.11 3.86
C SER A 4 3.10 6.72 3.55
N ALA A 5 4.01 5.78 3.33
CA ALA A 5 3.73 4.40 3.57
C ALA A 5 3.66 4.28 5.11
N SER A 6 2.59 4.84 5.69
CA SER A 6 2.19 4.48 7.03
C SER A 6 1.78 3.01 6.97
N LYS A 7 2.79 2.16 6.86
CA LYS A 7 2.67 0.80 7.28
C LYS A 7 2.64 0.88 8.79
N PHE A 8 1.48 0.91 9.37
CA PHE A 8 1.20 0.58 10.76
C PHE A 8 0.59 1.69 11.63
N ARG A 9 -0.68 1.67 11.75
CA ARG A 9 -1.37 1.36 12.99
C ARG A 9 -2.77 0.88 12.70
N MET A 10 -2.86 -0.39 12.71
CA MET A 10 -4.07 -1.16 12.79
C MET A 10 -4.88 -0.80 14.02
N LEU A 11 -6.05 -0.32 13.77
CA LEU A 11 -7.31 -0.58 14.41
C LEU A 11 -8.32 0.41 13.86
N LEU A 12 -8.72 0.13 12.63
CA LEU A 12 -9.99 0.49 12.01
C LEU A 12 -9.87 -0.07 10.60
N PHE A 13 -10.69 -1.03 10.28
CA PHE A 13 -10.70 -1.73 9.01
C PHE A 13 -10.44 -0.75 7.86
N PRO A 14 -9.25 -0.74 7.23
CA PRO A 14 -9.12 -0.10 5.94
C PRO A 14 -9.99 -0.91 5.00
N LEU A 15 -10.80 -0.22 4.24
CA LEU A 15 -11.42 -0.78 3.05
C LEU A 15 -10.29 -1.06 2.06
N VAL A 16 -9.55 -2.14 2.31
CA VAL A 16 -8.56 -2.62 1.36
C VAL A 16 -9.35 -3.23 0.22
N ALA A 17 -9.42 -2.49 -0.87
CA ALA A 17 -9.68 -3.13 -2.13
C ALA A 17 -8.47 -4.02 -2.39
N SER A 18 -8.54 -5.29 -1.96
CA SER A 18 -7.76 -6.30 -2.64
C SER A 18 -8.24 -6.25 -4.08
N LEU A 19 -7.57 -5.42 -4.89
CA LEU A 19 -7.65 -5.55 -6.32
C LEU A 19 -7.04 -6.90 -6.56
N ALA A 20 -7.92 -7.91 -6.62
CA ALA A 20 -7.58 -9.19 -7.13
C ALA A 20 -7.02 -8.93 -8.53
N GLY A 21 -5.70 -8.67 -8.60
CA GLY A 21 -5.00 -8.45 -9.84
C GLY A 21 -5.25 -9.65 -10.71
N CYS A 22 -6.00 -9.48 -11.80
CA CYS A 22 -6.27 -10.51 -12.77
C CYS A 22 -5.04 -10.62 -13.68
N GLY A 23 -4.09 -11.47 -13.35
CA GLY A 23 -2.93 -11.78 -14.20
C GLY A 23 -2.85 -13.27 -14.48
N GLY A 24 -2.89 -13.71 -15.72
CA GLY A 24 -2.72 -15.10 -16.12
C GLY A 24 -2.86 -15.28 -17.62
N ASP A 25 -1.92 -16.00 -18.20
CA ASP A 25 -1.84 -16.32 -19.63
C ASP A 25 -3.03 -17.14 -20.13
N GLY A 26 -3.40 -16.89 -21.38
CA GLY A 26 -4.61 -17.35 -21.96
C GLY A 26 -4.73 -18.84 -22.25
N ASP A 27 -5.97 -19.31 -22.18
CA ASP A 27 -6.47 -20.37 -23.04
C ASP A 27 -7.95 -20.13 -23.39
N SER A 28 -8.25 -20.38 -24.65
CA SER A 28 -9.51 -20.04 -25.27
C SER A 28 -10.66 -20.96 -24.83
N PHE A 29 -11.69 -20.39 -24.22
CA PHE A 29 -13.02 -21.03 -24.16
C PHE A 29 -14.04 -20.18 -24.91
N ALA A 30 -14.51 -20.70 -26.04
CA ALA A 30 -15.61 -20.14 -26.81
C ALA A 30 -16.93 -20.40 -26.08
N GLY A 31 -17.75 -19.35 -25.91
CA GLY A 31 -19.17 -19.52 -25.80
C GLY A 31 -19.91 -19.10 -24.54
N LEU A 32 -19.52 -18.02 -23.85
CA LEU A 32 -20.45 -17.34 -22.94
C LEU A 32 -20.75 -15.95 -23.50
N LYS A 33 -22.04 -15.70 -23.80
CA LYS A 33 -22.52 -14.37 -24.18
C LYS A 33 -22.16 -13.40 -23.06
N GLN A 34 -21.17 -12.54 -23.30
CA GLN A 34 -20.92 -11.39 -22.46
C GLN A 34 -22.16 -10.50 -22.48
N SER A 35 -22.75 -10.28 -21.32
CA SER A 35 -23.70 -9.18 -21.18
C SER A 35 -22.96 -7.90 -21.55
N PRO A 36 -23.51 -7.06 -22.43
CA PRO A 36 -22.84 -5.81 -22.78
C PRO A 36 -22.66 -5.00 -21.49
N SER A 37 -21.43 -4.54 -21.24
CA SER A 37 -21.14 -3.52 -20.26
C SER A 37 -22.09 -2.35 -20.55
N GLY A 38 -23.03 -2.11 -19.64
CA GLY A 38 -24.06 -1.09 -19.86
C GLY A 38 -23.39 0.26 -20.13
N THR A 39 -23.99 1.04 -21.02
CA THR A 39 -23.58 2.42 -21.29
C THR A 39 -23.52 3.18 -19.96
N TRP A 40 -22.36 3.77 -19.63
CA TRP A 40 -22.21 4.58 -18.44
C TRP A 40 -23.23 5.72 -18.43
N THR A 41 -23.86 5.92 -17.30
CA THR A 41 -24.77 7.04 -17.05
C THR A 41 -24.36 7.69 -15.73
N PRO A 42 -24.04 9.00 -15.71
CA PRO A 42 -23.66 9.70 -14.51
C PRO A 42 -24.69 9.55 -13.39
N GLY A 43 -24.21 9.22 -12.18
CA GLY A 43 -25.04 9.07 -10.99
C GLY A 43 -25.91 7.81 -10.94
N VAL A 44 -25.85 6.95 -11.97
CA VAL A 44 -26.57 5.68 -11.99
C VAL A 44 -25.59 4.54 -11.74
N TYR A 45 -25.73 3.87 -10.62
CA TYR A 45 -24.84 2.79 -10.19
C TYR A 45 -25.57 1.45 -10.24
N GLN A 46 -24.95 0.45 -10.84
CA GLN A 46 -25.39 -0.93 -10.75
C GLN A 46 -24.74 -1.58 -9.51
N PRO A 47 -25.33 -2.63 -8.92
CA PRO A 47 -24.71 -3.32 -7.79
C PRO A 47 -23.31 -3.85 -8.12
N ALA A 48 -22.33 -3.61 -7.25
CA ALA A 48 -20.95 -4.09 -7.42
C ALA A 48 -20.90 -5.61 -7.59
N SER A 49 -21.80 -6.36 -6.93
CA SER A 49 -21.91 -7.81 -7.04
C SER A 49 -22.12 -8.31 -8.48
N GLY A 50 -22.70 -7.49 -9.36
CA GLY A 50 -22.91 -7.80 -10.78
C GLY A 50 -21.61 -7.89 -11.58
N PHE A 51 -20.57 -7.19 -11.14
CA PHE A 51 -19.25 -7.13 -11.77
C PHE A 51 -18.18 -7.93 -11.03
N LYS A 52 -18.48 -8.37 -9.81
CA LYS A 52 -17.51 -9.07 -8.94
C LYS A 52 -16.87 -10.26 -9.65
N ASN A 53 -15.54 -10.34 -9.53
CA ASN A 53 -14.70 -11.40 -10.10
C ASN A 53 -14.70 -11.46 -11.64
N ARG A 54 -15.18 -10.43 -12.34
CA ARG A 54 -15.06 -10.34 -13.78
C ARG A 54 -13.77 -9.63 -14.12
N CYS A 55 -12.77 -10.40 -14.58
CA CYS A 55 -11.42 -9.94 -14.81
C CYS A 55 -11.04 -10.01 -16.28
N ALA A 56 -10.36 -8.98 -16.80
CA ALA A 56 -9.79 -9.00 -18.15
C ALA A 56 -8.77 -10.14 -18.29
N ASN A 57 -8.01 -10.38 -17.22
CA ASN A 57 -7.02 -11.46 -17.11
C ASN A 57 -7.32 -12.31 -15.86
N PRO A 58 -8.20 -13.30 -15.93
CA PRO A 58 -8.54 -14.16 -14.79
C PRO A 58 -7.35 -14.96 -14.28
N ARG A 59 -7.16 -15.01 -12.96
CA ARG A 59 -6.10 -15.81 -12.32
C ARG A 59 -6.53 -17.26 -12.21
N ALA A 60 -5.60 -18.17 -12.49
CA ALA A 60 -5.82 -19.60 -12.31
C ALA A 60 -6.02 -19.93 -10.81
N GLY A 61 -6.93 -20.86 -10.52
CA GLY A 61 -7.17 -21.32 -9.14
C GLY A 61 -7.95 -20.33 -8.24
N ARG A 62 -8.39 -19.20 -8.79
CA ARG A 62 -9.23 -18.21 -8.09
C ARG A 62 -10.67 -18.25 -8.61
N SER A 63 -11.56 -17.52 -7.93
CA SER A 63 -12.97 -17.39 -8.34
C SER A 63 -13.19 -16.39 -9.49
N ASP A 64 -12.12 -15.98 -10.15
CA ASP A 64 -12.14 -15.03 -11.24
C ASP A 64 -12.86 -15.62 -12.47
N ARG A 65 -13.59 -14.78 -13.20
CA ARG A 65 -14.30 -15.11 -14.43
C ARG A 65 -13.86 -14.17 -15.53
N ARG A 66 -13.88 -14.63 -16.76
CA ARG A 66 -13.57 -13.80 -17.92
C ARG A 66 -14.47 -12.57 -17.96
N GLY A 67 -13.87 -11.42 -17.99
CA GLY A 67 -14.49 -10.11 -18.10
C GLY A 67 -13.66 -9.18 -18.97
N THR A 68 -13.80 -7.90 -18.74
CA THR A 68 -13.09 -6.83 -19.45
C THR A 68 -12.57 -5.82 -18.44
N VAL A 69 -11.63 -4.96 -18.84
CA VAL A 69 -11.18 -3.80 -18.04
C VAL A 69 -12.38 -2.91 -17.64
N ILE A 70 -13.39 -2.80 -18.52
CA ILE A 70 -14.62 -2.04 -18.21
C ILE A 70 -15.41 -2.71 -17.09
N ASP A 71 -15.46 -4.04 -17.04
CA ASP A 71 -16.11 -4.75 -15.92
C ASP A 71 -15.39 -4.49 -14.60
N GLU A 72 -14.05 -4.50 -14.60
CA GLU A 72 -13.23 -4.17 -13.43
C GLU A 72 -13.47 -2.73 -12.97
N ASN A 73 -13.44 -1.78 -13.89
CA ASN A 73 -13.70 -0.37 -13.60
C ASN A 73 -15.14 -0.15 -13.09
N ASN A 74 -16.15 -0.82 -13.65
CA ASN A 74 -17.52 -0.76 -13.16
C ASN A 74 -17.65 -1.37 -11.76
N TRP A 75 -16.90 -2.45 -11.48
CA TRP A 75 -16.85 -3.00 -10.13
C TRP A 75 -16.28 -1.98 -9.15
N LEU A 76 -15.13 -1.38 -9.46
CA LEU A 76 -14.48 -0.35 -8.63
C LEU A 76 -15.43 0.83 -8.36
N ARG A 77 -16.09 1.34 -9.41
CA ARG A 77 -17.03 2.45 -9.33
C ARG A 77 -18.21 2.13 -8.39
N SER A 78 -18.85 0.99 -8.62
CA SER A 78 -20.02 0.59 -7.85
C SER A 78 -19.65 0.27 -6.41
N TRP A 79 -18.55 -0.45 -6.22
CA TRP A 79 -18.05 -0.81 -4.89
C TRP A 79 -17.62 0.44 -4.08
N THR A 80 -16.99 1.42 -4.72
CA THR A 80 -16.68 2.71 -4.08
C THR A 80 -17.97 3.42 -3.65
N ASN A 81 -18.98 3.46 -4.51
CA ASN A 81 -20.26 4.07 -4.16
C ASN A 81 -20.97 3.34 -3.00
N GLU A 82 -20.84 2.01 -2.91
CA GLU A 82 -21.49 1.20 -1.86
C GLU A 82 -20.76 1.26 -0.51
N THR A 83 -19.42 1.46 -0.51
CA THR A 83 -18.62 1.19 0.69
C THR A 83 -17.71 2.34 1.12
N TYR A 84 -17.39 3.29 0.25
CA TYR A 84 -16.49 4.36 0.57
C TYR A 84 -17.15 5.41 1.48
N LEU A 85 -16.47 5.77 2.56
CA LEU A 85 -17.02 6.67 3.60
C LEU A 85 -17.48 8.03 3.04
N TRP A 86 -16.77 8.57 2.05
CA TRP A 86 -17.09 9.85 1.41
C TRP A 86 -17.58 9.66 -0.03
N PHE A 87 -18.37 8.64 -0.29
CA PHE A 87 -18.85 8.29 -1.63
C PHE A 87 -19.55 9.47 -2.35
N ASN A 88 -20.25 10.31 -1.62
CA ASN A 88 -20.94 11.49 -2.13
C ASN A 88 -20.01 12.66 -2.52
N GLU A 89 -18.72 12.57 -2.17
CA GLU A 89 -17.70 13.55 -2.55
C GLU A 89 -16.86 13.08 -3.75
N VAL A 90 -17.07 11.84 -4.21
CA VAL A 90 -16.37 11.28 -5.36
C VAL A 90 -16.98 11.79 -6.66
N VAL A 91 -16.15 12.33 -7.54
CA VAL A 91 -16.60 12.72 -8.89
C VAL A 91 -16.83 11.45 -9.70
N ASP A 92 -18.09 11.24 -10.13
CA ASP A 92 -18.46 10.10 -10.97
C ASP A 92 -17.91 10.26 -12.39
N ARG A 93 -16.91 9.45 -12.75
CA ARG A 93 -16.23 9.47 -14.05
C ARG A 93 -16.60 8.23 -14.86
N ASP A 94 -16.60 8.38 -16.19
CA ASP A 94 -16.85 7.28 -17.11
C ASP A 94 -15.78 6.19 -16.94
N PRO A 95 -16.14 4.97 -16.48
CA PRO A 95 -15.21 3.85 -16.35
C PRO A 95 -14.61 3.42 -17.70
N GLY A 96 -15.29 3.70 -18.82
CA GLY A 96 -14.79 3.40 -20.17
C GLY A 96 -13.67 4.32 -20.65
N ALA A 97 -13.45 5.44 -19.96
CA ALA A 97 -12.36 6.36 -20.29
C ALA A 97 -10.97 5.89 -19.79
N TYR A 98 -10.93 4.81 -19.02
CA TYR A 98 -9.69 4.32 -18.39
C TYR A 98 -9.36 2.91 -18.87
N SER A 99 -8.16 2.74 -19.44
CA SER A 99 -7.65 1.43 -19.88
C SER A 99 -6.91 0.66 -18.77
N ASN A 100 -6.64 1.30 -17.63
CA ASN A 100 -5.99 0.70 -16.48
C ASN A 100 -6.86 0.88 -15.24
N PRO A 101 -7.30 -0.21 -14.58
CA PRO A 101 -8.11 -0.14 -13.37
C PRO A 101 -7.44 0.59 -12.20
N LEU A 102 -6.11 0.54 -12.08
CA LEU A 102 -5.38 1.26 -11.02
C LEU A 102 -5.47 2.78 -11.20
N ASP A 103 -5.34 3.26 -12.45
CA ASP A 103 -5.48 4.68 -12.75
C ASP A 103 -6.91 5.16 -12.49
N TYR A 104 -7.90 4.32 -12.80
CA TYR A 104 -9.30 4.62 -12.49
C TYR A 104 -9.53 4.66 -10.98
N PHE A 105 -9.05 3.65 -10.24
CA PHE A 105 -9.15 3.59 -8.79
C PHE A 105 -8.56 4.83 -8.14
N ALA A 106 -7.41 5.31 -8.58
CA ALA A 106 -6.77 6.51 -8.03
C ALA A 106 -7.66 7.76 -8.08
N THR A 107 -8.67 7.78 -8.95
CA THR A 107 -9.64 8.89 -9.07
C THR A 107 -10.88 8.72 -8.18
N LEU A 108 -11.14 7.53 -7.65
CA LEU A 108 -12.35 7.19 -6.88
C LEU A 108 -12.21 7.55 -5.40
N LYS A 109 -11.77 8.77 -5.12
CA LYS A 109 -11.61 9.30 -3.75
C LYS A 109 -12.00 10.75 -3.66
N THR A 110 -12.27 11.21 -2.44
CA THR A 110 -12.47 12.64 -2.17
C THR A 110 -11.16 13.42 -2.34
N SER A 111 -11.25 14.60 -2.90
CA SER A 111 -10.16 15.59 -2.92
C SER A 111 -10.27 16.62 -1.79
N ALA A 112 -11.28 16.51 -0.93
CA ALA A 112 -11.51 17.42 0.17
C ALA A 112 -10.37 17.38 1.21
N THR A 113 -10.21 18.50 1.90
CA THR A 113 -9.26 18.63 3.01
C THR A 113 -10.01 18.77 4.35
N THR A 114 -9.32 18.43 5.42
CA THR A 114 -9.77 18.69 6.79
C THR A 114 -9.65 20.18 7.13
N ALA A 115 -10.20 20.61 8.25
CA ALA A 115 -10.05 21.99 8.75
C ALA A 115 -8.58 22.40 8.95
N SER A 116 -7.67 21.45 9.17
CA SER A 116 -6.22 21.68 9.26
C SER A 116 -5.50 21.71 7.91
N GLY A 117 -6.22 21.61 6.78
CA GLY A 117 -5.65 21.62 5.43
C GLY A 117 -5.04 20.30 4.97
N GLN A 118 -5.13 19.24 5.77
CA GLN A 118 -4.65 17.90 5.39
C GLN A 118 -5.65 17.20 4.48
N ALA A 119 -5.18 16.33 3.59
CA ALA A 119 -6.06 15.47 2.81
C ALA A 119 -7.01 14.71 3.74
N LYS A 120 -8.32 14.73 3.41
CA LYS A 120 -9.35 14.05 4.18
C LYS A 120 -9.17 12.53 4.08
N ASP A 121 -8.90 12.02 2.88
CA ASP A 121 -8.58 10.63 2.64
C ASP A 121 -7.06 10.40 2.65
N LYS A 122 -6.62 9.53 3.56
CA LYS A 122 -5.22 9.11 3.74
C LYS A 122 -5.02 7.62 3.49
N PHE A 123 -6.10 6.88 3.17
CA PHE A 123 -6.12 5.42 3.16
C PHE A 123 -6.43 4.83 1.78
N HIS A 124 -6.59 5.67 0.76
CA HIS A 124 -6.88 5.25 -0.59
C HIS A 124 -5.57 4.85 -1.30
N PHE A 125 -5.19 3.59 -1.20
CA PHE A 125 -3.99 3.03 -1.81
C PHE A 125 -4.27 1.61 -2.32
N THR A 126 -3.40 1.11 -3.18
CA THR A 126 -3.40 -0.28 -3.66
C THR A 126 -2.23 -1.03 -3.03
N TYR A 127 -2.36 -2.34 -2.95
CA TYR A 127 -1.33 -3.25 -2.47
C TYR A 127 -1.18 -4.41 -3.44
N ASP A 128 0.02 -4.95 -3.61
CA ASP A 128 0.20 -6.19 -4.33
C ASP A 128 -0.59 -7.32 -3.67
N THR A 129 -1.25 -8.16 -4.46
CA THR A 129 -2.17 -9.16 -3.90
C THR A 129 -1.43 -10.24 -3.14
N ASP A 130 -0.31 -10.74 -3.68
CA ASP A 130 0.43 -11.83 -3.05
C ASP A 130 1.10 -11.34 -1.76
N ALA A 131 1.66 -10.13 -1.79
CA ALA A 131 2.21 -9.49 -0.60
C ALA A 131 1.12 -9.20 0.46
N TRP A 132 -0.09 -8.82 0.03
CA TRP A 132 -1.22 -8.64 0.95
C TRP A 132 -1.66 -9.95 1.59
N GLU A 133 -1.78 -11.02 0.81
CA GLU A 133 -2.15 -12.35 1.29
C GLU A 133 -1.10 -12.89 2.27
N ALA A 134 0.19 -12.78 1.92
CA ALA A 134 1.29 -13.15 2.82
C ALA A 134 1.20 -12.41 4.17
N LEU A 135 0.97 -11.10 4.12
CA LEU A 135 0.83 -10.27 5.32
C LEU A 135 -0.44 -10.61 6.12
N SER A 136 -1.60 -10.75 5.45
CA SER A 136 -2.90 -10.89 6.11
C SER A 136 -3.16 -12.31 6.64
N GLU A 137 -2.67 -13.33 5.95
CA GLU A 137 -2.88 -14.74 6.29
C GLU A 137 -1.69 -15.33 7.06
N GLY A 138 -0.47 -14.97 6.68
CA GLY A 138 0.76 -15.47 7.27
C GLY A 138 1.43 -14.54 8.28
N GLY A 139 1.03 -13.26 8.34
CA GLY A 139 1.75 -12.24 9.09
C GLY A 139 3.17 -11.96 8.54
N ILE A 140 3.43 -12.36 7.29
CA ILE A 140 4.76 -12.27 6.67
C ILE A 140 4.86 -10.97 5.86
N SER A 141 5.97 -10.26 6.02
CA SER A 141 6.31 -9.10 5.19
C SER A 141 7.81 -9.10 4.89
N SER A 142 8.22 -8.49 3.76
CA SER A 142 9.63 -8.15 3.55
C SER A 142 10.02 -7.01 4.48
N GLY A 143 11.19 -7.10 5.11
CA GLY A 143 11.67 -6.05 5.99
C GLY A 143 12.83 -6.46 6.88
N TYR A 144 13.07 -5.66 7.91
CA TYR A 144 14.15 -5.90 8.88
C TYR A 144 13.64 -6.36 10.25
N GLY A 145 12.32 -6.48 10.44
CA GLY A 145 11.73 -6.66 11.77
C GLY A 145 11.81 -5.40 12.63
N ALA A 146 11.97 -4.23 12.03
CA ALA A 146 11.94 -2.94 12.69
C ALA A 146 10.76 -2.10 12.24
N SER A 147 10.07 -1.45 13.18
CA SER A 147 9.06 -0.45 12.90
C SER A 147 9.68 0.94 12.96
N PHE A 148 9.54 1.73 11.90
CA PHE A 148 10.00 3.11 11.83
C PHE A 148 8.81 4.07 11.98
N GLU A 149 8.85 4.90 13.02
CA GLU A 149 7.82 5.89 13.31
C GLU A 149 8.25 7.26 12.82
N ILE A 150 7.48 7.86 11.93
CA ILE A 150 7.74 9.19 11.40
C ILE A 150 7.01 10.23 12.27
N LEU A 151 7.73 10.77 13.25
CA LEU A 151 7.17 11.75 14.19
C LEU A 151 6.99 13.13 13.56
N SER A 152 7.87 13.49 12.61
CA SER A 152 7.75 14.69 11.77
C SER A 152 7.99 14.33 10.31
N PRO A 153 6.98 14.42 9.43
CA PRO A 153 7.10 13.98 8.03
C PRO A 153 7.77 15.01 7.11
N THR A 154 7.89 16.26 7.55
CA THR A 154 8.52 17.35 6.79
C THR A 154 9.83 17.76 7.43
N PRO A 155 10.82 18.23 6.64
CA PRO A 155 12.09 18.73 7.20
C PRO A 155 11.90 19.89 8.19
N PRO A 156 12.63 19.87 9.34
CA PRO A 156 13.47 18.78 9.77
C PRO A 156 12.64 17.55 10.17
N ARG A 157 12.86 16.41 9.47
CA ARG A 157 12.15 15.17 9.77
C ARG A 157 12.69 14.54 11.04
N ARG A 158 11.83 13.80 11.69
CA ARG A 158 12.22 12.96 12.81
C ARG A 158 11.65 11.56 12.63
N ILE A 159 12.52 10.61 12.36
CA ILE A 159 12.19 9.20 12.17
C ILE A 159 12.86 8.44 13.29
N VAL A 160 12.14 7.63 14.02
CA VAL A 160 12.65 6.85 15.14
C VAL A 160 12.25 5.38 15.02
N VAL A 161 13.08 4.50 15.58
CA VAL A 161 12.74 3.09 15.75
C VAL A 161 11.68 2.98 16.85
N GLY A 162 10.48 2.55 16.48
CA GLY A 162 9.36 2.35 17.41
C GLY A 162 9.40 0.99 18.10
N PHE A 163 9.82 -0.03 17.35
CA PHE A 163 9.83 -1.41 17.81
C PHE A 163 10.84 -2.24 16.99
N VAL A 164 11.37 -3.32 17.57
CA VAL A 164 12.22 -4.30 16.88
C VAL A 164 11.73 -5.69 17.26
N GLU A 165 11.46 -6.52 16.27
CA GLU A 165 11.06 -7.92 16.44
C GLU A 165 12.24 -8.77 16.89
N LEU A 166 11.98 -9.75 17.75
CA LEU A 166 12.98 -10.70 18.21
C LEU A 166 13.41 -11.63 17.07
N ASN A 167 14.74 -11.86 16.99
CA ASN A 167 15.37 -12.77 16.02
C ASN A 167 15.26 -12.36 14.56
N GLU A 168 14.82 -11.12 14.28
CA GLU A 168 14.79 -10.55 12.95
C GLU A 168 16.07 -9.73 12.64
N PRO A 169 16.36 -9.34 11.39
CA PRO A 169 17.62 -8.69 11.00
C PRO A 169 18.03 -7.46 11.82
N ALA A 170 17.07 -6.68 12.27
CA ALA A 170 17.34 -5.49 13.08
C ALA A 170 17.60 -5.82 14.56
N PHE A 171 17.32 -7.06 15.00
CA PHE A 171 17.48 -7.43 16.42
C PHE A 171 18.92 -7.35 16.87
N GLY A 172 19.16 -6.62 17.96
CA GLY A 172 20.49 -6.38 18.50
C GLY A 172 21.31 -5.31 17.74
N GLN A 173 20.84 -4.86 16.57
CA GLN A 173 21.50 -3.81 15.79
C GLN A 173 20.79 -2.45 15.95
N LEU A 174 19.48 -2.45 16.00
CA LEU A 174 18.65 -1.28 16.30
C LEU A 174 17.96 -1.45 17.65
N GLN A 175 17.65 -0.33 18.28
CA GLN A 175 16.92 -0.29 19.55
C GLN A 175 15.76 0.71 19.45
N ARG A 176 14.71 0.45 20.21
CA ARG A 176 13.61 1.39 20.34
C ARG A 176 14.11 2.76 20.79
N GLY A 177 13.73 3.80 20.05
CA GLY A 177 14.11 5.16 20.30
C GLY A 177 15.36 5.63 19.54
N ASP A 178 16.06 4.72 18.84
CA ASP A 178 17.11 5.13 17.90
C ASP A 178 16.53 6.08 16.86
N GLU A 179 17.18 7.19 16.60
CA GLU A 179 16.78 8.17 15.59
C GLU A 179 17.55 7.91 14.30
N ILE A 180 16.85 7.86 13.17
CA ILE A 180 17.44 7.67 11.85
C ILE A 180 17.93 9.02 11.33
N LEU A 181 19.23 9.14 11.10
CA LEU A 181 19.88 10.35 10.61
C LEU A 181 20.13 10.30 9.10
N GLU A 182 20.53 9.14 8.57
CA GLU A 182 20.77 8.90 7.15
C GLU A 182 20.31 7.51 6.76
N VAL A 183 19.95 7.36 5.49
CA VAL A 183 19.69 6.07 4.83
C VAL A 183 20.45 6.10 3.50
N ASP A 184 21.36 5.15 3.28
CA ASP A 184 22.19 5.06 2.09
C ASP A 184 22.86 6.40 1.74
N ASP A 185 23.53 7.00 2.72
CA ASP A 185 24.20 8.30 2.64
C ASP A 185 23.27 9.50 2.35
N VAL A 186 21.95 9.31 2.37
CA VAL A 186 20.97 10.38 2.19
C VAL A 186 20.49 10.89 3.55
N ASP A 187 20.58 12.21 3.76
CA ASP A 187 20.10 12.90 4.97
C ASP A 187 18.60 12.67 5.17
N ALA A 188 18.25 11.87 6.18
CA ALA A 188 16.88 11.56 6.54
C ALA A 188 16.17 12.75 7.20
N VAL A 189 16.92 13.65 7.83
CA VAL A 189 16.38 14.81 8.55
C VAL A 189 15.99 15.93 7.59
N ASN A 190 16.87 16.30 6.65
CA ASN A 190 16.68 17.49 5.81
C ASN A 190 16.54 17.19 4.32
N GLY A 191 16.84 15.96 3.87
CA GLY A 191 16.70 15.57 2.46
C GLY A 191 15.27 15.80 1.95
N ASN A 192 15.07 16.68 0.95
CA ASN A 192 13.75 17.10 0.50
C ASN A 192 13.53 17.03 -1.02
N THR A 193 14.49 16.53 -1.77
CA THR A 193 14.33 16.26 -3.20
C THR A 193 13.54 14.96 -3.40
N ASN A 194 12.85 14.81 -4.53
CA ASN A 194 12.14 13.56 -4.83
C ASN A 194 13.09 12.36 -4.81
N ALA A 195 14.29 12.49 -5.39
CA ALA A 195 15.29 11.42 -5.37
C ALA A 195 15.73 11.04 -3.94
N ALA A 196 15.95 12.03 -3.05
CA ALA A 196 16.26 11.75 -1.66
C ALA A 196 15.10 11.02 -0.95
N VAL A 197 13.88 11.44 -1.20
CA VAL A 197 12.69 10.81 -0.64
C VAL A 197 12.52 9.37 -1.14
N ASP A 198 12.83 9.11 -2.41
CA ASP A 198 12.75 7.76 -2.99
C ASP A 198 13.77 6.83 -2.34
N VAL A 199 15.03 7.28 -2.11
CA VAL A 199 16.05 6.51 -1.39
C VAL A 199 15.63 6.24 0.05
N LEU A 200 15.14 7.26 0.76
CA LEU A 200 14.66 7.08 2.14
C LEU A 200 13.52 6.08 2.23
N ASN A 201 12.58 6.12 1.28
CA ASN A 201 11.47 5.17 1.26
C ASN A 201 11.94 3.74 0.94
N ALA A 202 12.83 3.57 -0.04
CA ALA A 202 13.38 2.27 -0.40
C ALA A 202 14.12 1.64 0.78
N GLY A 203 15.00 2.39 1.45
CA GLY A 203 15.76 1.86 2.55
C GLY A 203 14.95 1.62 3.83
N LEU A 204 13.98 2.49 4.16
CA LEU A 204 13.12 2.28 5.34
C LEU A 204 12.09 1.16 5.14
N PHE A 205 11.65 0.95 3.89
CA PHE A 205 10.56 0.03 3.56
C PHE A 205 10.93 -0.79 2.30
N PRO A 206 11.89 -1.73 2.41
CA PRO A 206 12.31 -2.54 1.27
C PRO A 206 11.12 -3.32 0.69
N ALA A 207 11.04 -3.35 -0.64
CA ALA A 207 9.95 -4.03 -1.33
C ALA A 207 10.20 -5.54 -1.40
N ASP A 208 11.47 -5.92 -1.59
CA ASP A 208 11.88 -7.30 -1.83
C ASP A 208 12.78 -7.82 -0.70
N VAL A 209 12.81 -9.14 -0.55
CA VAL A 209 13.76 -9.84 0.32
C VAL A 209 15.15 -9.77 -0.30
N GLY A 210 16.18 -9.53 0.52
CA GLY A 210 17.57 -9.47 0.11
C GLY A 210 18.07 -8.06 -0.25
N GLU A 211 17.23 -7.03 -0.16
CA GLU A 211 17.67 -5.65 -0.29
C GLU A 211 18.54 -5.26 0.92
N THR A 212 19.69 -4.62 0.66
CA THR A 212 20.63 -4.24 1.72
C THR A 212 20.78 -2.72 1.77
N HIS A 213 20.54 -2.16 2.93
CA HIS A 213 20.58 -0.71 3.16
C HIS A 213 21.40 -0.36 4.40
N THR A 214 22.00 0.83 4.36
CA THR A 214 22.86 1.34 5.44
C THR A 214 22.18 2.52 6.14
N PHE A 215 22.19 2.48 7.46
CA PHE A 215 21.56 3.49 8.32
C PHE A 215 22.60 4.13 9.22
N ARG A 216 22.68 5.45 9.24
CA ARG A 216 23.32 6.17 10.34
C ARG A 216 22.26 6.50 11.37
N VAL A 217 22.46 6.03 12.59
CA VAL A 217 21.48 6.17 13.67
C VAL A 217 22.10 6.84 14.87
N ARG A 218 21.26 7.56 15.63
CA ARG A 218 21.61 8.12 16.93
C ARG A 218 20.82 7.40 18.02
N ALA A 219 21.53 6.78 18.94
CA ALA A 219 20.94 6.15 20.11
C ALA A 219 20.38 7.18 21.10
N THR A 220 19.55 6.73 22.04
CA THR A 220 18.95 7.59 23.06
C THR A 220 19.96 8.24 24.01
N ASP A 221 21.18 7.69 24.11
CA ASP A 221 22.29 8.25 24.85
C ASP A 221 23.11 9.29 24.05
N GLY A 222 22.74 9.53 22.79
CA GLY A 222 23.37 10.47 21.88
C GLY A 222 24.51 9.88 21.05
N GLN A 223 24.90 8.60 21.27
CA GLN A 223 25.93 7.94 20.45
C GLN A 223 25.44 7.67 19.05
N GLU A 224 26.26 7.98 18.04
CA GLU A 224 25.96 7.68 16.64
C GLU A 224 26.72 6.41 16.20
N ARG A 225 26.04 5.62 15.35
CA ARG A 225 26.65 4.44 14.75
C ARG A 225 26.04 4.20 13.36
N THR A 226 26.76 3.42 12.56
CA THR A 226 26.27 2.94 11.27
C THR A 226 25.86 1.48 11.43
N VAL A 227 24.69 1.15 10.86
CA VAL A 227 24.11 -0.19 10.86
C VAL A 227 23.76 -0.55 9.42
N THR A 228 24.17 -1.74 8.99
CA THR A 228 23.76 -2.27 7.67
C THR A 228 22.80 -3.43 7.90
N LEU A 229 21.63 -3.36 7.28
CA LEU A 229 20.56 -4.36 7.40
C LEU A 229 20.24 -4.92 6.02
N THR A 230 20.03 -6.22 5.96
CA THR A 230 19.48 -6.90 4.78
C THR A 230 18.04 -7.31 5.08
N SER A 231 17.14 -7.03 4.18
CA SER A 231 15.72 -7.41 4.33
C SER A 231 15.53 -8.91 4.20
N GLU A 232 14.68 -9.47 5.04
CA GLU A 232 14.30 -10.89 5.05
C GLU A 232 12.76 -11.01 5.10
N GLU A 233 12.25 -12.23 5.00
CA GLU A 233 10.87 -12.51 5.37
C GLU A 233 10.74 -12.35 6.89
N VAL A 234 9.97 -11.36 7.33
CA VAL A 234 9.73 -11.04 8.73
C VAL A 234 8.37 -11.55 9.15
N PHE A 235 8.34 -12.28 10.25
CA PHE A 235 7.10 -12.74 10.87
C PHE A 235 6.59 -11.68 11.87
N ASN A 236 5.46 -11.05 11.52
CA ASN A 236 4.81 -10.08 12.40
C ASN A 236 3.91 -10.82 13.40
N TYR A 237 4.39 -11.08 14.58
CA TYR A 237 3.59 -11.72 15.62
C TYR A 237 2.60 -10.71 16.20
N PRO A 238 1.28 -11.04 16.25
CA PRO A 238 0.26 -10.12 16.80
C PRO A 238 0.44 -9.84 18.29
N VAL A 239 1.13 -10.73 19.00
CA VAL A 239 1.49 -10.56 20.41
C VAL A 239 2.98 -10.90 20.52
N PRO A 240 3.83 -9.96 20.97
CA PRO A 240 5.24 -10.27 21.21
C PRO A 240 5.36 -11.41 22.22
N VAL A 241 6.09 -12.44 21.86
CA VAL A 241 6.45 -13.51 22.81
C VAL A 241 7.43 -12.89 23.80
N VAL A 242 7.00 -12.76 25.04
CA VAL A 242 7.83 -12.25 26.15
C VAL A 242 8.64 -13.38 26.75
#